data_edf70143f05c098229dc773b91f50657
#
_entry.id   edf70143f05c098229dc773b91f50657
#
_cell.length_a   1.000
_cell.length_b   1.000
_cell.length_c   1.000
_cell.angle_alpha   90.00
_cell.angle_beta   90.00
_cell.angle_gamma   90.00
#
_symmetry.space_group_name_H-M   'P 1'
#
loop_
_entity.id
_entity.type
_entity.pdbx_description
1 polymer ?
#
loop_
_entity_poly.entity_id
_entity_poly.type
_entity_poly.pdbx_seq_one_letter_code
_entity_poly.pdbx_strand_id
1 'polypeptide(L)'
;MRYLNVLHLLISHKIHHILFHDIFRPPYEAHGPSRGTTTCQLHMRSFNDGDTIYIEPWRSKSLPVIKDLVVDRSAFDRIQQAGGFISVNTSGNTQDANAVPIPKEDADKAFDAAACIGCAACVATCKNSSAMLFVAAKVSQYSYLPQGEVEAKDRVVNMVEQMDKEGFGNCTNTGACEVECPKGISLEYIARMNREYVKATLVKEK
;
A
#
# COMPACT_ATOMS: atom_id res chain seq x y z
N MET A 1 34.71 -16.73 -5.58
CA MET A 1 33.33 -17.02 -5.11
C MET A 1 33.34 -16.91 -3.60
N ARG A 2 32.96 -15.77 -3.05
CA ARG A 2 32.74 -15.60 -1.60
C ARG A 2 31.24 -15.48 -1.41
N TYR A 3 30.67 -16.42 -0.67
CA TYR A 3 29.27 -16.46 -0.34
C TYR A 3 28.94 -15.28 0.57
N LEU A 4 28.10 -14.36 0.10
CA LEU A 4 27.38 -13.47 0.99
C LEU A 4 26.50 -14.36 1.88
N ASN A 5 26.74 -14.36 3.16
CA ASN A 5 25.83 -14.95 4.14
C ASN A 5 24.51 -14.19 4.10
N VAL A 6 23.60 -14.68 3.29
CA VAL A 6 22.20 -14.28 3.38
C VAL A 6 21.72 -14.81 4.73
N LEU A 7 21.54 -13.93 5.69
CA LEU A 7 20.94 -14.25 6.95
C LEU A 7 19.51 -14.74 6.70
N HIS A 8 19.35 -16.04 6.55
CA HIS A 8 18.06 -16.71 6.51
C HIS A 8 17.47 -16.60 7.91
N LEU A 9 16.71 -15.56 8.15
CA LEU A 9 15.89 -15.47 9.33
C LEU A 9 14.74 -16.47 9.16
N LEU A 10 14.94 -17.69 9.65
CA LEU A 10 13.86 -18.66 9.87
C LEU A 10 12.94 -18.12 10.94
N ILE A 11 11.82 -17.62 10.51
CA ILE A 11 10.85 -16.99 11.37
C ILE A 11 9.69 -17.95 11.58
N SER A 12 9.60 -18.45 12.81
CA SER A 12 8.49 -19.28 13.25
C SER A 12 7.17 -18.49 13.28
N HIS A 13 6.11 -19.14 12.98
CA HIS A 13 4.68 -18.87 12.82
C HIS A 13 3.99 -17.70 13.55
N LYS A 14 4.68 -16.65 13.99
CA LYS A 14 4.09 -15.42 14.58
C LYS A 14 4.69 -14.15 14.02
N ILE A 15 4.97 -14.12 12.70
CA ILE A 15 5.47 -12.91 12.09
C ILE A 15 4.33 -12.15 11.48
N HIS A 16 3.87 -11.28 12.26
CA HIS A 16 3.11 -10.17 11.78
C HIS A 16 4.11 -9.05 11.48
N HIS A 17 4.36 -8.83 10.18
CA HIS A 17 4.77 -7.55 9.65
C HIS A 17 6.24 -7.17 9.73
N ILE A 18 7.05 -7.81 8.89
CA ILE A 18 8.26 -7.16 8.42
C ILE A 18 7.83 -6.13 7.41
N LEU A 19 7.80 -4.86 7.81
CA LEU A 19 7.68 -3.77 6.88
C LEU A 19 9.01 -3.58 6.15
N PHE A 20 8.90 -3.23 4.90
CA PHE A 20 10.02 -2.90 4.03
C PHE A 20 10.91 -1.86 4.70
N HIS A 21 12.20 -2.07 4.60
CA HIS A 21 13.21 -1.24 5.23
C HIS A 21 13.73 -0.22 4.24
N ASP A 22 14.04 0.96 4.75
CA ASP A 22 14.85 1.92 4.03
C ASP A 22 16.27 1.40 3.90
N ILE A 23 16.83 1.45 2.70
CA ILE A 23 18.26 1.32 2.51
C ILE A 23 18.84 2.71 2.33
N PHE A 24 19.66 3.13 3.29
CA PHE A 24 20.46 4.34 3.15
C PHE A 24 21.72 4.03 2.36
N ARG A 25 21.88 4.71 1.23
CA ARG A 25 23.18 4.84 0.61
C ARG A 25 23.92 5.93 1.35
N PRO A 26 25.13 5.70 1.90
CA PRO A 26 25.91 6.79 2.48
C PRO A 26 26.17 7.85 1.42
N PRO A 27 26.13 9.13 1.76
CA PRO A 27 26.33 10.20 0.81
C PRO A 27 27.79 10.21 0.33
N TYR A 28 28.03 9.69 -0.84
CA TYR A 28 29.16 10.14 -1.62
C TYR A 28 28.65 11.26 -2.52
N GLU A 29 29.13 12.46 -2.16
CA GLU A 29 28.99 13.73 -2.86
C GLU A 29 27.59 14.38 -2.84
N ALA A 30 27.53 15.37 -1.97
CA ALA A 30 26.77 16.61 -2.02
C ALA A 30 25.68 16.72 -3.12
N HIS A 31 24.43 16.45 -2.75
CA HIS A 31 23.28 17.25 -3.18
C HIS A 31 21.98 16.57 -2.71
N GLY A 32 21.51 16.98 -1.54
CA GLY A 32 20.19 16.66 -1.01
C GLY A 32 20.15 15.46 -0.05
N PRO A 33 19.11 15.36 0.77
CA PRO A 33 18.94 14.22 1.69
C PRO A 33 18.83 12.93 0.88
N SER A 34 19.69 11.96 1.19
CA SER A 34 19.62 10.63 0.62
C SER A 34 18.24 10.04 0.93
N ARG A 35 17.39 9.89 -0.08
CA ARG A 35 16.11 9.24 0.08
C ARG A 35 16.34 7.74 0.21
N GLY A 36 15.79 7.17 1.25
CA GLY A 36 15.73 5.72 1.38
C GLY A 36 14.88 5.13 0.24
N THR A 37 15.23 3.93 -0.18
CA THR A 37 14.50 3.18 -1.20
C THR A 37 14.00 1.89 -0.59
N THR A 38 12.83 1.40 -1.04
CA THR A 38 12.34 0.11 -0.58
C THR A 38 13.31 -1.02 -0.95
N THR A 39 13.57 -1.94 -0.01
CA THR A 39 14.48 -3.07 -0.25
C THR A 39 14.07 -3.92 -1.45
N CYS A 40 12.77 -3.99 -1.75
CA CYS A 40 12.26 -4.76 -2.89
C CYS A 40 12.58 -4.14 -4.26
N GLN A 41 12.98 -2.87 -4.32
CA GLN A 41 13.39 -2.20 -5.56
C GLN A 41 14.89 -2.25 -5.81
N LEU A 42 15.68 -2.70 -4.85
CA LEU A 42 17.12 -2.70 -4.96
C LEU A 42 17.65 -3.94 -5.67
N HIS A 43 18.47 -3.70 -6.65
CA HIS A 43 19.21 -4.73 -7.34
C HIS A 43 20.61 -4.85 -6.73
N MET A 44 21.03 -6.05 -6.36
CA MET A 44 22.39 -6.30 -5.84
C MET A 44 23.48 -5.83 -6.79
N ARG A 45 23.23 -5.86 -8.11
CA ARG A 45 24.14 -5.31 -9.14
C ARG A 45 24.39 -3.81 -9.05
N SER A 46 23.60 -3.09 -8.25
CA SER A 46 23.79 -1.65 -8.01
C SER A 46 24.81 -1.34 -6.93
N PHE A 47 25.38 -2.36 -6.31
CA PHE A 47 26.39 -2.28 -5.25
C PHE A 47 27.70 -2.89 -5.72
N ASN A 48 28.81 -2.32 -5.23
CA ASN A 48 30.15 -2.83 -5.46
C ASN A 48 30.64 -3.64 -4.26
N ASP A 49 31.69 -4.42 -4.47
CA ASP A 49 32.36 -5.12 -3.39
C ASP A 49 32.94 -4.11 -2.38
N GLY A 50 32.55 -4.26 -1.11
CA GLY A 50 32.96 -3.36 -0.04
C GLY A 50 31.94 -2.25 0.30
N ASP A 51 30.87 -2.10 -0.48
CA ASP A 51 29.78 -1.17 -0.11
C ASP A 51 29.09 -1.62 1.18
N THR A 52 28.80 -0.66 2.06
CA THR A 52 28.04 -0.89 3.28
C THR A 52 26.57 -0.52 3.03
N ILE A 53 25.68 -1.48 3.27
CA ILE A 53 24.23 -1.30 3.11
C ILE A 53 23.60 -1.14 4.49
N TYR A 54 22.89 -0.02 4.69
CA TYR A 54 22.12 0.23 5.92
C TYR A 54 20.66 -0.11 5.67
N ILE A 55 20.10 -0.98 6.51
CA ILE A 55 18.70 -1.38 6.45
C ILE A 55 18.03 -0.92 7.74
N GLU A 56 17.02 -0.09 7.61
CA GLU A 56 16.29 0.50 8.74
C GLU A 56 14.78 0.39 8.52
N PRO A 57 13.96 0.37 9.59
CA PRO A 57 12.51 0.52 9.44
C PRO A 57 12.16 1.93 8.95
N TRP A 58 10.97 2.07 8.36
CA TRP A 58 10.47 3.38 7.97
C TRP A 58 10.47 4.35 9.15
N ARG A 59 11.03 5.53 8.97
CA ARG A 59 11.04 6.60 9.98
C ARG A 59 9.71 7.37 9.98
N SER A 60 8.62 6.67 10.21
CA SER A 60 7.28 7.24 10.29
C SER A 60 6.72 7.11 11.70
N LYS A 61 6.23 8.22 12.26
CA LYS A 61 5.55 8.20 13.57
C LYS A 61 4.28 7.35 13.57
N SER A 62 3.66 7.19 12.40
CA SER A 62 2.44 6.41 12.22
C SER A 62 2.69 4.90 12.22
N LEU A 63 3.94 4.49 12.14
CA LEU A 63 4.39 3.10 12.13
C LEU A 63 5.51 2.95 13.16
N PRO A 64 5.18 3.00 14.47
CA PRO A 64 6.18 3.02 15.52
C PRO A 64 6.99 1.72 15.55
N VAL A 65 8.30 1.86 15.77
CA VAL A 65 9.21 0.73 15.89
C VAL A 65 8.98 0.03 17.23
N ILE A 66 8.73 -1.27 17.18
CA ILE A 66 8.61 -2.13 18.37
C ILE A 66 10.00 -2.56 18.82
N LYS A 67 10.77 -3.15 17.89
CA LYS A 67 12.12 -3.63 18.13
C LYS A 67 12.84 -3.91 16.82
N ASP A 68 14.09 -3.50 16.73
CA ASP A 68 14.95 -3.72 15.56
C ASP A 68 14.26 -3.26 14.26
N LEU A 69 13.94 -4.20 13.38
CA LEU A 69 13.28 -3.97 12.10
C LEU A 69 11.75 -4.19 12.15
N VAL A 70 11.20 -4.47 13.32
CA VAL A 70 9.78 -4.74 13.51
C VAL A 70 9.05 -3.46 13.90
N VAL A 71 7.99 -3.13 13.17
CA VAL A 71 7.13 -1.97 13.43
C VAL A 71 5.71 -2.40 13.76
N ASP A 72 4.98 -1.56 14.48
CA ASP A 72 3.55 -1.73 14.68
C ASP A 72 2.78 -1.19 13.47
N ARG A 73 2.17 -2.09 12.71
CA ARG A 73 1.29 -1.72 11.59
C ARG A 73 -0.18 -2.06 11.84
N SER A 74 -0.55 -2.32 13.07
CA SER A 74 -1.92 -2.71 13.42
C SER A 74 -2.98 -1.71 12.95
N ALA A 75 -2.65 -0.41 12.96
CA ALA A 75 -3.51 0.64 12.42
C ALA A 75 -3.76 0.47 10.91
N PHE A 76 -2.72 0.12 10.17
CA PHE A 76 -2.81 -0.14 8.73
C PHE A 76 -3.65 -1.38 8.42
N ASP A 77 -3.52 -2.41 9.25
CA ASP A 77 -4.32 -3.64 9.13
C ASP A 77 -5.79 -3.40 9.46
N ARG A 78 -6.10 -2.55 10.45
CA ARG A 78 -7.48 -2.15 10.73
C ARG A 78 -8.13 -1.41 9.57
N ILE A 79 -7.37 -0.56 8.85
CA ILE A 79 -7.87 0.09 7.62
C ILE A 79 -8.19 -0.98 6.55
N GLN A 80 -7.30 -1.96 6.37
CA GLN A 80 -7.54 -3.06 5.44
C GLN A 80 -8.78 -3.88 5.83
N GLN A 81 -8.95 -4.16 7.12
CA GLN A 81 -10.10 -4.92 7.64
C GLN A 81 -11.44 -4.17 7.49
N ALA A 82 -11.41 -2.84 7.42
CA ALA A 82 -12.62 -2.02 7.28
C ALA A 82 -13.34 -2.17 5.93
N GLY A 83 -12.66 -2.68 4.89
CA GLY A 83 -13.30 -2.86 3.59
C GLY A 83 -12.40 -3.39 2.47
N GLY A 84 -11.13 -3.67 2.76
CA GLY A 84 -10.19 -4.15 1.75
C GLY A 84 -10.36 -5.63 1.36
N PHE A 85 -11.59 -6.08 1.27
CA PHE A 85 -11.97 -7.46 0.93
C PHE A 85 -13.29 -7.51 0.15
N ILE A 86 -13.66 -8.69 -0.33
CA ILE A 86 -14.97 -9.00 -0.91
C ILE A 86 -15.61 -10.10 -0.05
N SER A 87 -16.81 -9.86 0.47
CA SER A 87 -17.55 -10.82 1.29
C SER A 87 -18.80 -11.37 0.60
N VAL A 88 -19.34 -10.66 -0.38
CA VAL A 88 -20.53 -11.09 -1.11
C VAL A 88 -20.19 -11.95 -2.32
N ASN A 89 -21.13 -12.78 -2.71
CA ASN A 89 -21.04 -13.60 -3.91
C ASN A 89 -20.01 -14.73 -3.88
N THR A 90 -19.71 -15.24 -2.71
CA THR A 90 -18.94 -16.46 -2.52
C THR A 90 -19.87 -17.68 -2.47
N SER A 91 -20.56 -17.96 -3.57
CA SER A 91 -21.56 -19.04 -3.64
C SER A 91 -20.96 -20.46 -3.53
N GLY A 92 -19.65 -20.58 -3.40
CA GLY A 92 -18.97 -21.85 -3.31
C GLY A 92 -18.84 -22.62 -4.64
N ASN A 93 -19.49 -22.14 -5.69
CA ASN A 93 -19.43 -22.72 -7.03
C ASN A 93 -18.66 -21.78 -7.97
N THR A 94 -17.84 -22.36 -8.84
CA THR A 94 -17.20 -21.64 -9.93
C THR A 94 -18.27 -21.12 -10.89
N GLN A 95 -18.32 -19.82 -11.11
CA GLN A 95 -19.20 -19.24 -12.12
C GLN A 95 -18.69 -19.57 -13.53
N ASP A 96 -19.61 -19.62 -14.49
CA ASP A 96 -19.25 -19.68 -15.90
C ASP A 96 -18.36 -18.47 -16.24
N ALA A 97 -17.31 -18.70 -17.01
CA ALA A 97 -16.36 -17.67 -17.44
C ALA A 97 -17.03 -16.50 -18.18
N ASN A 98 -18.18 -16.72 -18.79
CA ASN A 98 -18.97 -15.73 -19.51
C ASN A 98 -20.11 -15.13 -18.70
N ALA A 99 -20.30 -15.51 -17.45
CA ALA A 99 -21.44 -15.07 -16.64
C ALA A 99 -21.44 -13.56 -16.37
N VAL A 100 -20.23 -12.96 -16.21
CA VAL A 100 -20.07 -11.53 -15.98
C VAL A 100 -18.92 -11.00 -16.84
N PRO A 101 -19.20 -10.53 -18.06
CA PRO A 101 -18.17 -9.97 -18.93
C PRO A 101 -17.62 -8.66 -18.33
N ILE A 102 -16.31 -8.53 -18.26
CA ILE A 102 -15.60 -7.36 -17.77
C ILE A 102 -14.84 -6.73 -18.94
N PRO A 103 -15.02 -5.43 -19.22
CA PRO A 103 -14.20 -4.74 -20.21
C PRO A 103 -12.72 -4.85 -19.84
N LYS A 104 -11.89 -5.08 -20.85
CA LYS A 104 -10.43 -5.23 -20.63
C LYS A 104 -9.83 -4.01 -19.93
N GLU A 105 -10.27 -2.81 -20.28
CA GLU A 105 -9.80 -1.57 -19.66
C GLU A 105 -10.06 -1.50 -18.15
N ASP A 106 -11.23 -1.96 -17.70
CA ASP A 106 -11.58 -1.98 -16.29
C ASP A 106 -10.81 -3.08 -15.55
N ALA A 107 -10.62 -4.23 -16.18
CA ALA A 107 -9.79 -5.30 -15.66
C ALA A 107 -8.34 -4.86 -15.49
N ASP A 108 -7.75 -4.22 -16.51
CA ASP A 108 -6.38 -3.71 -16.46
C ASP A 108 -6.21 -2.69 -15.31
N LYS A 109 -7.12 -1.71 -15.18
CA LYS A 109 -7.12 -0.74 -14.07
C LYS A 109 -7.28 -1.39 -12.70
N ALA A 110 -8.10 -2.43 -12.60
CA ALA A 110 -8.24 -3.20 -11.37
C ALA A 110 -6.95 -3.91 -10.98
N PHE A 111 -6.26 -4.52 -11.96
CA PHE A 111 -4.98 -5.19 -11.73
C PHE A 111 -3.86 -4.21 -11.38
N ASP A 112 -3.79 -3.05 -12.03
CA ASP A 112 -2.85 -2.00 -11.69
C ASP A 112 -3.03 -1.53 -10.23
N ALA A 113 -4.27 -1.30 -9.82
CA ALA A 113 -4.58 -0.99 -8.42
C ALA A 113 -4.26 -2.15 -7.47
N ALA A 114 -4.51 -3.40 -7.90
CA ALA A 114 -4.22 -4.61 -7.13
C ALA A 114 -2.72 -4.85 -6.92
N ALA A 115 -1.85 -4.25 -7.73
CA ALA A 115 -0.40 -4.34 -7.58
C ALA A 115 0.10 -3.78 -6.23
N CYS A 116 -0.73 -3.01 -5.50
CA CYS A 116 -0.41 -2.49 -4.19
C CYS A 116 -0.16 -3.61 -3.17
N ILE A 117 1.07 -3.68 -2.66
CA ILE A 117 1.53 -4.69 -1.68
C ILE A 117 1.37 -4.26 -0.22
N GLY A 118 0.81 -3.08 0.04
CA GLY A 118 0.62 -2.57 1.40
C GLY A 118 1.93 -2.32 2.16
N CYS A 119 3.00 -1.94 1.47
CA CYS A 119 4.33 -1.74 2.07
C CYS A 119 4.47 -0.46 2.90
N ALA A 120 3.48 0.44 2.86
CA ALA A 120 3.48 1.73 3.54
C ALA A 120 4.58 2.73 3.10
N ALA A 121 5.26 2.51 1.98
CA ALA A 121 6.20 3.48 1.42
C ALA A 121 5.52 4.84 1.17
N CYS A 122 4.29 4.82 0.68
CA CYS A 122 3.48 6.02 0.47
C CYS A 122 3.21 6.80 1.77
N VAL A 123 3.03 6.12 2.90
CA VAL A 123 2.86 6.73 4.22
C VAL A 123 4.17 7.32 4.72
N ALA A 124 5.25 6.57 4.60
CA ALA A 124 6.57 6.99 5.09
C ALA A 124 7.12 8.22 4.35
N THR A 125 6.88 8.32 3.05
CA THR A 125 7.33 9.48 2.25
C THR A 125 6.41 10.69 2.38
N CYS A 126 5.18 10.51 2.86
CA CYS A 126 4.21 11.59 2.97
C CYS A 126 4.51 12.50 4.17
N LYS A 127 4.59 13.81 3.97
CA LYS A 127 4.79 14.78 5.05
C LYS A 127 3.72 14.68 6.15
N ASN A 128 2.52 14.25 5.79
CA ASN A 128 1.39 14.08 6.69
C ASN A 128 1.16 12.63 7.12
N SER A 129 2.05 11.71 6.74
CA SER A 129 1.87 10.27 6.97
C SER A 129 0.53 9.73 6.46
N SER A 130 0.04 10.24 5.32
CA SER A 130 -1.28 9.86 4.80
C SER A 130 -1.25 8.51 4.09
N ALA A 131 -2.26 7.67 4.36
CA ALA A 131 -2.48 6.38 3.70
C ALA A 131 -3.41 6.47 2.47
N MET A 132 -3.72 7.67 1.99
CA MET A 132 -4.68 7.91 0.90
C MET A 132 -4.38 7.06 -0.34
N LEU A 133 -3.11 6.94 -0.76
CA LEU A 133 -2.77 6.14 -1.93
C LEU A 133 -3.05 4.65 -1.73
N PHE A 134 -2.77 4.12 -0.53
CA PHE A 134 -3.07 2.73 -0.19
C PHE A 134 -4.57 2.46 -0.18
N VAL A 135 -5.36 3.30 0.50
CA VAL A 135 -6.82 3.15 0.57
C VAL A 135 -7.43 3.29 -0.82
N ALA A 136 -6.98 4.28 -1.59
CA ALA A 136 -7.44 4.51 -2.95
C ALA A 136 -7.16 3.33 -3.88
N ALA A 137 -6.00 2.70 -3.76
CA ALA A 137 -5.67 1.50 -4.53
C ALA A 137 -6.62 0.34 -4.19
N LYS A 138 -6.91 0.11 -2.90
CA LYS A 138 -7.83 -0.96 -2.48
C LYS A 138 -9.27 -0.69 -2.88
N VAL A 139 -9.76 0.52 -2.68
CA VAL A 139 -11.10 0.92 -3.14
C VAL A 139 -11.23 0.76 -4.66
N SER A 140 -10.25 1.24 -5.42
CA SER A 140 -10.28 1.17 -6.88
C SER A 140 -10.19 -0.26 -7.40
N GLN A 141 -9.31 -1.10 -6.83
CA GLN A 141 -9.19 -2.52 -7.17
C GLN A 141 -10.55 -3.21 -7.20
N TYR A 142 -11.34 -3.02 -6.14
CA TYR A 142 -12.62 -3.72 -6.01
C TYR A 142 -13.77 -3.02 -6.72
N SER A 143 -13.74 -1.70 -6.87
CA SER A 143 -14.82 -0.97 -7.52
C SER A 143 -14.78 -1.00 -9.06
N TYR A 144 -13.68 -1.46 -9.66
CA TYR A 144 -13.63 -1.75 -11.09
C TYR A 144 -14.19 -3.14 -11.44
N LEU A 145 -14.30 -4.02 -10.47
CA LEU A 145 -14.75 -5.40 -10.68
C LEU A 145 -16.21 -5.57 -10.22
N PRO A 146 -17.04 -6.28 -11.00
CA PRO A 146 -18.44 -6.54 -10.63
C PRO A 146 -18.59 -7.22 -9.27
N GLN A 147 -17.63 -8.06 -8.90
CA GLN A 147 -17.61 -8.76 -7.60
C GLN A 147 -17.55 -7.82 -6.40
N GLY A 148 -16.94 -6.65 -6.59
CA GLY A 148 -16.80 -5.66 -5.53
C GLY A 148 -17.87 -4.57 -5.52
N GLU A 149 -18.76 -4.54 -6.52
CA GLU A 149 -19.72 -3.46 -6.71
C GLU A 149 -20.79 -3.39 -5.61
N VAL A 150 -21.26 -4.53 -5.13
CA VAL A 150 -22.31 -4.60 -4.11
C VAL A 150 -21.89 -3.87 -2.83
N GLU A 151 -20.63 -4.02 -2.43
CA GLU A 151 -20.08 -3.41 -1.22
C GLU A 151 -19.34 -2.09 -1.47
N ALA A 152 -19.31 -1.60 -2.72
CA ALA A 152 -18.45 -0.47 -3.10
C ALA A 152 -18.71 0.80 -2.28
N LYS A 153 -19.99 1.10 -1.99
CA LYS A 153 -20.39 2.28 -1.20
C LYS A 153 -19.97 2.16 0.26
N ASP A 154 -20.24 1.02 0.88
CA ASP A 154 -19.86 0.79 2.27
C ASP A 154 -18.36 0.67 2.42
N ARG A 155 -17.69 0.02 1.47
CA ARG A 155 -16.22 -0.10 1.44
C ARG A 155 -15.55 1.25 1.47
N VAL A 156 -15.91 2.16 0.56
CA VAL A 156 -15.23 3.46 0.48
C VAL A 156 -15.46 4.29 1.74
N VAL A 157 -16.68 4.29 2.28
CA VAL A 157 -16.98 5.03 3.50
C VAL A 157 -16.23 4.44 4.69
N ASN A 158 -16.34 3.12 4.91
CA ASN A 158 -15.71 2.46 6.06
C ASN A 158 -14.19 2.58 6.03
N MET A 159 -13.56 2.42 4.87
CA MET A 159 -12.10 2.51 4.76
C MET A 159 -11.59 3.95 4.95
N VAL A 160 -12.30 4.95 4.43
CA VAL A 160 -11.94 6.36 4.61
C VAL A 160 -12.13 6.77 6.07
N GLU A 161 -13.27 6.45 6.68
CA GLU A 161 -13.53 6.74 8.09
C GLU A 161 -12.52 6.07 9.03
N GLN A 162 -12.17 4.81 8.74
CA GLN A 162 -11.15 4.11 9.53
C GLN A 162 -9.77 4.74 9.33
N MET A 163 -9.41 5.13 8.11
CA MET A 163 -8.16 5.84 7.84
C MET A 163 -8.08 7.16 8.61
N ASP A 164 -9.16 7.94 8.64
CA ASP A 164 -9.23 9.20 9.38
C ASP A 164 -9.13 8.96 10.89
N LYS A 165 -9.82 7.95 11.40
CA LYS A 165 -9.77 7.55 12.82
C LYS A 165 -8.37 7.15 13.27
N GLU A 166 -7.60 6.49 12.41
CA GLU A 166 -6.20 6.10 12.69
C GLU A 166 -5.21 7.27 12.49
N GLY A 167 -5.68 8.44 12.03
CA GLY A 167 -4.85 9.62 11.82
C GLY A 167 -4.06 9.63 10.49
N PHE A 168 -4.42 8.79 9.53
CA PHE A 168 -3.76 8.68 8.22
C PHE A 168 -4.46 9.45 7.10
N GLY A 169 -5.53 10.20 7.39
CA GLY A 169 -6.38 10.83 6.37
C GLY A 169 -5.87 12.15 5.77
N ASN A 170 -4.90 12.79 6.38
CA ASN A 170 -4.48 14.16 6.05
C ASN A 170 -3.66 14.25 4.74
N CYS A 171 -4.31 14.17 3.61
CA CYS A 171 -3.65 14.30 2.30
C CYS A 171 -3.62 15.75 1.82
N THR A 172 -2.43 16.26 1.47
CA THR A 172 -2.22 17.59 0.85
C THR A 172 -1.83 17.50 -0.62
N ASN A 173 -2.00 16.34 -1.23
CA ASN A 173 -1.79 16.08 -2.67
C ASN A 173 -0.39 16.49 -3.18
N THR A 174 0.65 16.20 -2.41
CA THR A 174 2.04 16.53 -2.78
C THR A 174 2.63 15.61 -3.86
N GLY A 175 2.01 14.48 -4.13
CA GLY A 175 2.44 13.51 -5.14
C GLY A 175 3.62 12.62 -4.75
N ALA A 176 4.28 12.85 -3.62
CA ALA A 176 5.45 12.06 -3.20
C ALA A 176 5.16 10.55 -3.08
N CYS A 177 3.93 10.19 -2.69
CA CYS A 177 3.51 8.81 -2.53
C CYS A 177 3.51 8.00 -3.84
N GLU A 178 3.18 8.62 -4.97
CA GLU A 178 3.24 7.98 -6.29
C GLU A 178 4.68 7.77 -6.73
N VAL A 179 5.53 8.79 -6.55
CA VAL A 179 6.94 8.74 -6.96
C VAL A 179 7.71 7.65 -6.22
N GLU A 180 7.44 7.47 -4.93
CA GLU A 180 8.13 6.48 -4.08
C GLU A 180 7.44 5.11 -4.09
N CYS A 181 6.32 4.97 -4.81
CA CYS A 181 5.61 3.70 -4.83
C CYS A 181 6.38 2.63 -5.62
N PRO A 182 6.82 1.51 -4.98
CA PRO A 182 7.56 0.45 -5.68
C PRO A 182 6.71 -0.30 -6.70
N LYS A 183 5.41 -0.06 -6.71
CA LYS A 183 4.44 -0.71 -7.60
C LYS A 183 3.77 0.25 -8.58
N GLY A 184 4.21 1.51 -8.63
CA GLY A 184 3.71 2.49 -9.58
C GLY A 184 2.21 2.80 -9.44
N ILE A 185 1.67 2.75 -8.21
CA ILE A 185 0.26 3.07 -7.98
C ILE A 185 0.00 4.55 -8.27
N SER A 186 -0.92 4.83 -9.19
CA SER A 186 -1.20 6.19 -9.65
C SER A 186 -2.05 7.00 -8.67
N LEU A 187 -1.79 8.32 -8.61
CA LEU A 187 -2.62 9.29 -7.90
C LEU A 187 -4.05 9.39 -8.44
N GLU A 188 -4.31 8.95 -9.66
CA GLU A 188 -5.66 8.91 -10.24
C GLU A 188 -6.62 8.11 -9.37
N TYR A 189 -6.14 7.07 -8.68
CA TYR A 189 -6.95 6.30 -7.76
C TYR A 189 -7.45 7.11 -6.57
N ILE A 190 -6.68 8.10 -6.10
CA ILE A 190 -7.13 9.03 -5.05
C ILE A 190 -8.31 9.86 -5.55
N ALA A 191 -8.22 10.40 -6.77
CA ALA A 191 -9.31 11.17 -7.36
C ALA A 191 -10.57 10.30 -7.56
N ARG A 192 -10.39 9.02 -7.96
CA ARG A 192 -11.49 8.06 -8.06
C ARG A 192 -12.12 7.80 -6.70
N MET A 193 -11.32 7.45 -5.69
CA MET A 193 -11.81 7.19 -4.34
C MET A 193 -12.61 8.37 -3.79
N ASN A 194 -12.12 9.59 -3.96
CA ASN A 194 -12.83 10.78 -3.50
C ASN A 194 -14.20 10.94 -4.18
N ARG A 195 -14.29 10.67 -5.48
CA ARG A 195 -15.58 10.67 -6.20
C ARG A 195 -16.52 9.60 -5.67
N GLU A 196 -16.03 8.40 -5.44
CA GLU A 196 -16.83 7.29 -4.88
C GLU A 196 -17.31 7.61 -3.46
N TYR A 197 -16.46 8.21 -2.64
CA TYR A 197 -16.80 8.63 -1.28
C TYR A 197 -17.92 9.68 -1.28
N VAL A 198 -17.81 10.73 -2.09
CA VAL A 198 -18.85 11.76 -2.22
C VAL A 198 -20.17 11.17 -2.70
N LYS A 199 -20.15 10.29 -3.69
CA LYS A 199 -21.37 9.61 -4.16
C LYS A 199 -22.00 8.74 -3.08
N ALA A 200 -21.18 8.01 -2.32
CA ALA A 200 -21.66 7.11 -1.25
C ALA A 200 -22.30 7.90 -0.11
N THR A 201 -21.70 9.03 0.30
CA THR A 201 -22.23 9.88 1.38
C THR A 201 -23.54 10.57 0.98
N LEU A 202 -23.64 11.11 -0.23
CA LEU A 202 -24.88 11.74 -0.74
C LEU A 202 -26.07 10.77 -0.84
N VAL A 203 -25.82 9.48 -0.99
CA VAL A 203 -26.88 8.45 -1.04
C VAL A 203 -27.33 8.02 0.36
N LYS A 204 -26.43 8.07 1.37
CA LYS A 204 -26.79 7.76 2.75
C LYS A 204 -27.68 8.81 3.42
N GLU A 205 -27.66 10.05 2.93
CA GLU A 205 -28.48 11.15 3.47
C GLU A 205 -29.93 11.18 2.94
N LYS A 206 -30.29 10.24 2.06
CA LYS A 206 -31.67 10.05 1.53
C LYS A 206 -32.33 8.80 2.13
#